data_ad89b9a3f90398572ee53425cf0a5cbb
#
_entry.id   ad89b9a3f90398572ee53425cf0a5cbb
#
_cell.length_a   1.000
_cell.length_b   1.000
_cell.length_c   1.000
_cell.angle_alpha   90.00
_cell.angle_beta   90.00
_cell.angle_gamma   90.00
#
_symmetry.space_group_name_H-M   'P 1'
#
loop_
_entity.id
_entity.type
_entity.pdbx_description
1 polymer ?
#
loop_
_entity_poly.entity_id
_entity_poly.type
_entity_poly.pdbx_seq_one_letter_code
_entity_poly.pdbx_strand_id
1 'polypeptide(L)'
;MTWRGAVIATVAVTAGCSGREERPPAASAETAQPAAPADSLVATAPGGVEIWFTLAREGKAADGTTCTDRTLEIRHGDRRMPVPLLYTGTAPEIVNDSTMRARLSDRCAPGEAYLVDLRTGRPVRER
;
A
#
# COMPACT_ATOMS: atom_id res chain seq x y z
N MET A 1 1.27 4.90 85.94
CA MET A 1 0.49 4.49 85.33
C MET A 1 0.72 4.60 83.97
N THR A 2 0.98 4.11 83.24
CA THR A 2 0.75 3.62 82.28
C THR A 2 0.47 4.15 81.13
N TRP A 3 0.81 3.97 80.20
CA TRP A 3 0.51 3.95 79.10
C TRP A 3 0.93 3.83 78.01
N ARG A 4 0.68 3.59 77.28
CA ARG A 4 0.63 3.02 76.33
C ARG A 4 0.49 3.50 75.22
N GLY A 5 1.05 3.52 74.29
CA GLY A 5 0.99 3.96 73.11
C GLY A 5 0.78 2.97 72.10
N ALA A 6 -0.05 3.16 71.34
CA ALA A 6 -0.35 2.27 70.31
C ALA A 6 0.46 2.63 69.13
N VAL A 7 1.01 1.72 68.67
CA VAL A 7 1.68 1.90 67.46
C VAL A 7 0.79 1.50 66.36
N ILE A 8 0.66 2.30 65.51
CA ILE A 8 -0.08 1.98 64.37
C ILE A 8 0.86 1.75 63.28
N ALA A 9 0.88 0.64 62.86
CA ALA A 9 1.64 0.37 61.71
C ALA A 9 0.82 0.66 60.51
N THR A 10 1.24 1.56 59.84
CA THR A 10 0.59 1.88 58.60
C THR A 10 1.20 1.03 57.55
N VAL A 11 0.47 0.23 57.08
CA VAL A 11 0.91 -0.52 55.95
C VAL A 11 0.65 0.27 54.74
N ALA A 12 1.61 0.65 54.18
CA ALA A 12 1.44 1.26 52.93
C ALA A 12 1.36 0.19 51.90
N VAL A 13 0.31 0.08 51.41
CA VAL A 13 0.17 -0.78 50.33
C VAL A 13 0.51 -0.07 49.10
N THR A 14 1.49 -0.41 48.59
CA THR A 14 1.70 0.14 47.36
C THR A 14 1.18 -0.73 46.41
N ALA A 15 0.37 -0.35 45.84
CA ALA A 15 -0.09 -1.02 44.87
C ALA A 15 0.72 -0.86 43.76
N GLY A 16 1.15 -1.55 43.46
CA GLY A 16 1.82 -1.38 42.41
C GLY A 16 1.24 -1.47 41.17
N CYS A 17 1.15 -1.26 40.60
CA CYS A 17 0.63 -1.26 39.62
C CYS A 17 1.00 -1.46 38.58
N SER A 18 1.16 -1.62 38.26
CA SER A 18 1.40 -1.81 37.45
C SER A 18 1.12 -2.13 36.40
N GLY A 19 1.09 -2.14 36.01
CA GLY A 19 0.83 -2.30 35.12
C GLY A 19 0.93 -2.49 34.03
N ARG A 20 0.99 -2.58 33.56
CA ARG A 20 0.93 -2.57 32.69
C ARG A 20 1.27 -2.85 31.74
N GLU A 21 1.45 -2.87 31.39
CA GLU A 21 1.75 -3.00 30.65
C GLU A 21 1.74 -3.59 29.77
N GLU A 22 1.64 -3.84 29.52
CA GLU A 22 1.61 -4.37 28.85
C GLU A 22 1.52 -4.48 27.84
N ARG A 23 1.58 -4.49 27.27
CA ARG A 23 1.49 -4.48 26.39
C ARG A 23 1.41 -5.10 25.53
N PRO A 24 1.37 -5.33 25.16
CA PRO A 24 1.16 -6.14 24.44
C PRO A 24 1.14 -6.18 23.17
N PRO A 25 1.11 -5.52 22.76
CA PRO A 25 0.95 -5.42 21.48
C PRO A 25 1.99 -5.95 20.64
N ALA A 26 3.06 -6.13 21.07
CA ALA A 26 4.06 -6.70 20.26
C ALA A 26 3.57 -7.90 19.52
N ALA A 27 2.75 -8.63 20.12
CA ALA A 27 2.23 -9.80 19.49
C ALA A 27 1.48 -9.47 18.24
N SER A 28 0.74 -8.41 18.26
CA SER A 28 0.00 -8.09 17.06
C SER A 28 0.89 -7.69 15.94
N ALA A 29 2.00 -7.06 16.23
CA ALA A 29 2.89 -6.71 15.16
C ALA A 29 3.44 -7.94 14.48
N GLU A 30 3.70 -8.97 15.20
CA GLU A 30 4.25 -10.15 14.61
C GLU A 30 3.29 -10.90 13.75
N THR A 31 2.03 -10.82 14.07
CA THR A 31 1.03 -11.52 13.29
C THR A 31 0.51 -10.70 12.16
N ALA A 32 0.87 -9.45 12.08
CA ALA A 32 0.38 -8.60 11.04
C ALA A 32 0.92 -9.01 9.70
N GLN A 33 0.08 -8.93 8.71
CA GLN A 33 0.52 -9.14 7.34
C GLN A 33 1.37 -7.97 6.90
N PRO A 34 2.29 -8.19 5.96
CA PRO A 34 3.04 -7.08 5.40
C PRO A 34 2.10 -6.02 4.85
N ALA A 35 2.42 -4.79 5.08
CA ALA A 35 1.63 -3.70 4.54
C ALA A 35 1.67 -3.74 3.03
N ALA A 36 0.56 -3.40 2.39
CA ALA A 36 0.53 -3.26 0.96
C ALA A 36 1.47 -2.13 0.55
N PRO A 37 2.10 -2.25 -0.62
CA PRO A 37 2.94 -1.17 -1.11
C PRO A 37 2.15 0.13 -1.21
N ALA A 38 2.77 1.23 -0.85
CA ALA A 38 2.13 2.52 -0.97
C ALA A 38 1.93 2.89 -2.43
N ASP A 39 0.96 3.75 -2.67
CA ASP A 39 0.78 4.32 -4.00
C ASP A 39 2.06 5.06 -4.39
N SER A 40 2.43 4.96 -5.64
CA SER A 40 3.63 5.62 -6.12
C SER A 40 3.43 6.25 -7.49
N LEU A 41 3.96 7.46 -7.64
CA LEU A 41 3.92 8.19 -8.88
C LEU A 41 4.90 7.54 -9.86
N VAL A 42 4.44 7.14 -11.02
CA VAL A 42 5.28 6.43 -11.98
C VAL A 42 5.42 7.14 -13.33
N ALA A 43 4.59 8.10 -13.61
CA ALA A 43 4.70 8.90 -14.84
C ALA A 43 3.90 10.18 -14.68
N THR A 44 4.28 11.19 -15.44
CA THR A 44 3.53 12.44 -15.56
C THR A 44 3.29 12.75 -17.02
N ALA A 45 2.11 13.26 -17.32
CA ALA A 45 1.75 13.69 -18.64
C ALA A 45 1.51 15.19 -18.66
N PRO A 46 1.53 15.83 -19.83
CA PRO A 46 1.27 17.26 -19.92
C PRO A 46 -0.08 17.64 -19.28
N GLY A 47 -0.14 18.85 -18.77
CA GLY A 47 -1.38 19.36 -18.18
C GLY A 47 -1.61 18.96 -16.74
N GLY A 48 -0.59 18.50 -16.03
CA GLY A 48 -0.73 18.13 -14.63
C GLY A 48 -1.35 16.77 -14.40
N VAL A 49 -1.33 15.92 -15.40
CA VAL A 49 -1.85 14.56 -15.29
C VAL A 49 -0.77 13.66 -14.70
N GLU A 50 -1.12 12.91 -13.68
CA GLU A 50 -0.21 12.00 -13.00
C GLU A 50 -0.70 10.58 -13.13
N ILE A 51 0.23 9.66 -13.28
CA ILE A 51 -0.06 8.23 -13.34
C ILE A 51 0.57 7.58 -12.12
N TRP A 52 -0.24 6.85 -11.40
CA TRP A 52 0.16 6.23 -10.14
C TRP A 52 -0.01 4.73 -10.19
N PHE A 53 0.91 4.01 -9.55
CA PHE A 53 0.67 2.63 -9.17
C PHE A 53 -0.18 2.63 -7.90
N THR A 54 -1.20 1.80 -7.88
CA THR A 54 -2.08 1.70 -6.72
C THR A 54 -2.15 0.27 -6.22
N LEU A 55 -3.22 -0.45 -6.49
CA LEU A 55 -3.40 -1.80 -5.95
C LEU A 55 -2.26 -2.72 -6.36
N ALA A 56 -2.00 -3.70 -5.54
CA ALA A 56 -0.93 -4.65 -5.78
C ALA A 56 -1.47 -6.08 -5.72
N ARG A 57 -0.88 -6.95 -6.50
CA ARG A 57 -1.13 -8.39 -6.40
C ARG A 57 0.19 -9.12 -6.64
N GLU A 58 0.29 -10.31 -6.11
CA GLU A 58 1.44 -11.14 -6.37
C GLU A 58 1.29 -11.86 -7.69
N GLY A 59 2.31 -11.78 -8.52
CA GLY A 59 2.38 -12.55 -9.74
C GLY A 59 3.44 -13.63 -9.60
N LYS A 60 3.37 -14.64 -10.44
CA LYS A 60 4.32 -15.73 -10.41
C LYS A 60 4.87 -15.99 -11.81
N ALA A 61 6.17 -15.99 -11.92
CA ALA A 61 6.87 -16.26 -13.16
C ALA A 61 6.89 -17.77 -13.46
N ALA A 62 7.27 -18.10 -14.68
CA ALA A 62 7.32 -19.50 -15.11
C ALA A 62 8.31 -20.32 -14.28
N ASP A 63 9.37 -19.71 -13.78
CA ASP A 63 10.37 -20.38 -12.96
C ASP A 63 9.99 -20.45 -11.48
N GLY A 64 8.81 -19.97 -11.12
CA GLY A 64 8.33 -19.98 -9.74
C GLY A 64 8.68 -18.76 -8.92
N THR A 65 9.49 -17.84 -9.43
CA THR A 65 9.78 -16.61 -8.70
C THR A 65 8.54 -15.71 -8.68
N THR A 66 8.46 -14.86 -7.69
CA THR A 66 7.30 -13.98 -7.53
C THR A 66 7.66 -12.54 -7.86
N CYS A 67 6.67 -11.79 -8.27
CA CYS A 67 6.79 -10.38 -8.53
C CYS A 67 5.54 -9.68 -8.03
N THR A 68 5.58 -8.36 -8.03
CA THR A 68 4.42 -7.55 -7.65
C THR A 68 3.89 -6.83 -8.87
N ASP A 69 2.66 -7.12 -9.21
CA ASP A 69 1.96 -6.39 -10.26
C ASP A 69 1.10 -5.30 -9.62
N ARG A 70 0.97 -4.19 -10.30
CA ARG A 70 0.25 -3.02 -9.81
C ARG A 70 -0.79 -2.58 -10.82
N THR A 71 -1.88 -2.02 -10.32
CA THR A 71 -2.83 -1.34 -11.20
C THR A 71 -2.40 0.11 -11.40
N LEU A 72 -2.92 0.72 -12.43
CA LEU A 72 -2.67 2.12 -12.74
C LEU A 72 -3.87 2.97 -12.37
N GLU A 73 -3.61 4.15 -11.90
CA GLU A 73 -4.63 5.16 -11.64
C GLU A 73 -4.17 6.49 -12.23
N ILE A 74 -5.06 7.13 -12.94
CA ILE A 74 -4.80 8.46 -13.52
C ILE A 74 -5.34 9.50 -12.55
N ARG A 75 -4.52 10.44 -12.17
CA ARG A 75 -4.91 11.53 -11.27
C ARG A 75 -4.71 12.86 -11.95
N HIS A 76 -5.74 13.69 -11.88
CA HIS A 76 -5.68 15.04 -12.41
C HIS A 76 -6.51 15.93 -11.50
N GLY A 77 -5.85 16.79 -10.74
CA GLY A 77 -6.53 17.57 -9.72
C GLY A 77 -7.14 16.64 -8.70
N ASP A 78 -8.43 16.79 -8.46
CA ASP A 78 -9.15 15.93 -7.52
C ASP A 78 -9.71 14.67 -8.17
N ARG A 79 -9.56 14.53 -9.47
CA ARG A 79 -10.06 13.36 -10.18
C ARG A 79 -9.11 12.20 -10.01
N ARG A 80 -9.68 11.03 -9.78
CA ARG A 80 -8.94 9.77 -9.75
C ARG A 80 -9.68 8.76 -10.59
N MET A 81 -9.00 8.22 -11.59
CA MET A 81 -9.58 7.25 -12.49
C MET A 81 -8.73 5.99 -12.50
N PRO A 82 -9.21 4.91 -11.92
CA PRO A 82 -8.49 3.64 -12.06
C PRO A 82 -8.59 3.13 -13.48
N VAL A 83 -7.50 2.55 -13.97
CA VAL A 83 -7.48 1.91 -15.29
C VAL A 83 -7.94 0.47 -15.09
N PRO A 84 -9.11 0.10 -15.59
CA PRO A 84 -9.72 -1.18 -15.24
C PRO A 84 -8.94 -2.37 -15.81
N LEU A 85 -8.85 -3.41 -14.99
CA LEU A 85 -8.35 -4.73 -15.39
C LEU A 85 -6.92 -4.76 -15.89
N LEU A 86 -6.15 -3.71 -15.68
CA LEU A 86 -4.79 -3.67 -16.20
C LEU A 86 -3.77 -3.73 -15.06
N TYR A 87 -3.22 -4.91 -14.85
CA TYR A 87 -2.10 -5.09 -13.94
C TYR A 87 -0.80 -5.06 -14.73
N THR A 88 0.14 -4.28 -14.26
CA THR A 88 1.41 -4.10 -14.94
C THR A 88 2.56 -4.20 -13.93
N GLY A 89 3.68 -4.69 -14.41
CA GLY A 89 4.91 -4.74 -13.61
C GLY A 89 5.89 -3.64 -13.96
N THR A 90 5.59 -2.82 -14.97
CA THR A 90 6.49 -1.77 -15.43
C THR A 90 5.74 -0.46 -15.54
N ALA A 91 6.48 0.65 -15.40
CA ALA A 91 5.88 1.96 -15.54
C ALA A 91 5.38 2.18 -16.97
N PRO A 92 4.26 2.89 -17.14
CA PRO A 92 3.74 3.17 -18.47
C PRO A 92 4.60 4.22 -19.17
N GLU A 93 4.45 4.26 -20.48
CA GLU A 93 5.14 5.21 -21.32
C GLU A 93 4.14 6.25 -21.82
N ILE A 94 4.44 7.52 -21.66
CA ILE A 94 3.57 8.58 -22.15
C ILE A 94 3.83 8.73 -23.65
N VAL A 95 2.79 8.48 -24.44
CA VAL A 95 2.91 8.53 -25.90
C VAL A 95 2.66 9.95 -26.42
N ASN A 96 1.65 10.60 -25.87
CA ASN A 96 1.33 12.00 -26.21
C ASN A 96 0.48 12.57 -25.07
N ASP A 97 -0.07 13.78 -25.26
CA ASP A 97 -0.80 14.47 -24.19
C ASP A 97 -2.10 13.78 -23.78
N SER A 98 -2.59 12.82 -24.53
CA SER A 98 -3.87 12.16 -24.23
C SER A 98 -3.77 10.65 -24.10
N THR A 99 -2.59 10.08 -24.30
CA THR A 99 -2.45 8.62 -24.38
C THR A 99 -1.18 8.14 -23.71
N MET A 100 -1.29 7.06 -22.96
CA MET A 100 -0.13 6.33 -22.47
C MET A 100 -0.17 4.90 -22.98
N ARG A 101 1.00 4.28 -23.08
CA ARG A 101 1.12 2.87 -23.40
C ARG A 101 1.49 2.12 -22.13
N ALA A 102 0.73 1.09 -21.81
CA ALA A 102 1.00 0.23 -20.66
C ALA A 102 1.04 -1.21 -21.11
N ARG A 103 1.91 -2.00 -20.47
CA ARG A 103 2.01 -3.41 -20.79
C ARG A 103 1.42 -4.24 -19.69
N LEU A 104 0.51 -5.12 -20.06
CA LEU A 104 -0.07 -6.07 -19.13
C LEU A 104 1.03 -7.00 -18.62
N SER A 105 1.05 -7.26 -17.34
CA SER A 105 1.99 -8.23 -16.80
C SER A 105 1.54 -9.64 -17.15
N ASP A 106 2.44 -10.41 -17.69
CA ASP A 106 2.21 -11.80 -18.02
C ASP A 106 3.32 -12.61 -17.37
N ARG A 107 2.98 -13.31 -16.30
CA ARG A 107 3.94 -14.11 -15.54
C ARG A 107 5.21 -13.34 -15.19
N CYS A 108 5.02 -12.16 -14.65
CA CYS A 108 6.11 -11.28 -14.24
C CYS A 108 6.92 -10.69 -15.40
N ALA A 109 6.48 -10.85 -16.62
CA ALA A 109 7.14 -10.27 -17.78
C ALA A 109 6.20 -9.30 -18.48
N PRO A 110 6.71 -8.31 -19.20
CA PRO A 110 5.85 -7.43 -19.99
C PRO A 110 5.16 -8.22 -21.08
N GLY A 111 3.85 -8.17 -21.11
CA GLY A 111 3.04 -8.84 -22.10
C GLY A 111 2.48 -7.87 -23.13
N GLU A 112 1.21 -8.05 -23.46
CA GLU A 112 0.57 -7.24 -24.47
C GLU A 112 0.52 -5.77 -24.09
N ALA A 113 0.64 -4.92 -25.07
CA ALA A 113 0.59 -3.47 -24.87
C ALA A 113 -0.83 -2.95 -25.05
N TYR A 114 -1.17 -1.98 -24.25
CA TYR A 114 -2.45 -1.30 -24.31
C TYR A 114 -2.22 0.20 -24.40
N LEU A 115 -3.02 0.85 -25.21
CA LEU A 115 -3.08 2.30 -25.22
C LEU A 115 -4.21 2.73 -24.31
N VAL A 116 -3.92 3.61 -23.39
CA VAL A 116 -4.89 4.06 -22.39
C VAL A 116 -5.17 5.54 -22.61
N ASP A 117 -6.45 5.85 -22.75
CA ASP A 117 -6.86 7.25 -22.89
C ASP A 117 -6.75 7.92 -21.52
N LEU A 118 -5.96 8.97 -21.44
CA LEU A 118 -5.72 9.68 -20.18
C LEU A 118 -6.94 10.45 -19.68
N ARG A 119 -7.93 10.67 -20.52
CA ARG A 119 -9.15 11.37 -20.11
C ARG A 119 -10.21 10.45 -19.56
N THR A 120 -10.23 9.21 -20.01
CA THR A 120 -11.28 8.26 -19.63
C THR A 120 -10.75 7.07 -18.85
N GLY A 121 -9.45 6.82 -18.87
CA GLY A 121 -8.87 5.65 -18.24
C GLY A 121 -9.14 4.36 -19.00
N ARG A 122 -9.65 4.44 -20.21
CA ARG A 122 -10.05 3.26 -20.96
C ARG A 122 -8.87 2.65 -21.71
N PRO A 123 -8.52 1.39 -21.46
CA PRO A 123 -7.48 0.72 -22.18
C PRO A 123 -8.01 0.10 -23.48
N VAL A 124 -7.20 0.18 -24.53
CA VAL A 124 -7.49 -0.47 -25.81
C VAL A 124 -6.25 -1.24 -26.21
N ARG A 125 -6.42 -2.49 -26.54
CA ARG A 125 -5.29 -3.34 -26.93
C ARG A 125 -4.61 -2.76 -28.17
N GLU A 126 -3.31 -2.63 -28.08
CA GLU A 126 -2.52 -2.17 -29.23
C GLU A 126 -2.33 -3.34 -30.20
N ARG A 127 -2.51 -3.09 -31.46
CA ARG A 127 -2.35 -4.13 -32.49
C ARG A 127 -1.01 -4.03 -33.15
#